data_eea0d80fe312c06c2357f932e6eb56f9
#
_entry.id   eea0d80fe312c06c2357f932e6eb56f9
#
_cell.length_a   1.000
_cell.length_b   1.000
_cell.length_c   1.000
_cell.angle_alpha   90.00
_cell.angle_beta   90.00
_cell.angle_gamma   90.00
#
_symmetry.space_group_name_H-M   'P 1'
#
loop_
_entity.id
_entity.type
_entity.pdbx_description
1 polymer ?
#
loop_
_entity_poly.entity_id
_entity_poly.type
_entity_poly.pdbx_seq_one_letter_code
_entity_poly.pdbx_strand_id
1 'polypeptide(L)'
;MPIAEQIPDSDATFLRRGEGELAVVFVHGFLDDQHVWDKVIDELKTPGIETIRLDLAGLGDRGDAGGPFTYERLADEVGAVTDRVGKPFVIVGQSMGAPIAELVATARSERALGLVLLTPVPLAGTRLPDEVVEPFRSLGADAEAQRDLRQQLSVALSDADLDRLVAIGLRVRPEVVASLVDCWNTGLPDAPERSRYAGPVLVVRGSDDGLVTEELVATAVSPRFASVQTVVIERAGHWPHVEQPAALAAQLDRFLTEHATSADGNIAADARPQGWTNAFASKSAEAFGEAFADDVVLEASVLTRPIEGRDRVMQVMGTASAIYESLVFTHEASAGPRTYLEWEATAFGGMVVRGVTVLTKDADGRVVRAAIHHRPLWAALRFSSELGQRLTGTVDAEHFYGPAEANEEALR
;
A
#
# COMPACT_ATOMS: atom_id res chain seq x y z
N MET A 1 -1.03 -16.18 23.32
CA MET A 1 -1.12 -17.33 22.40
C MET A 1 -1.86 -16.87 21.16
N PRO A 2 -1.47 -17.26 19.96
CA PRO A 2 -2.26 -16.95 18.77
C PRO A 2 -3.61 -17.65 18.81
N ILE A 3 -4.63 -16.98 18.28
CA ILE A 3 -5.99 -17.51 18.13
C ILE A 3 -6.21 -17.82 16.66
N ALA A 4 -6.71 -19.03 16.35
CA ALA A 4 -7.08 -19.38 14.99
C ALA A 4 -8.53 -18.95 14.71
N GLU A 5 -8.73 -18.28 13.58
CA GLU A 5 -10.04 -17.90 13.06
C GLU A 5 -10.21 -18.42 11.63
N GLN A 6 -11.45 -18.74 11.27
CA GLN A 6 -11.82 -19.17 9.92
C GLN A 6 -12.64 -18.09 9.23
N ILE A 7 -12.44 -17.92 7.94
CA ILE A 7 -13.30 -17.05 7.11
C ILE A 7 -14.60 -17.81 6.84
N PRO A 8 -15.79 -17.21 7.10
CA PRO A 8 -17.07 -17.82 6.74
C PRO A 8 -17.11 -18.18 5.24
N ASP A 9 -17.66 -19.34 4.92
CA ASP A 9 -17.81 -19.84 3.54
C ASP A 9 -16.47 -20.07 2.78
N SER A 10 -15.35 -20.15 3.50
CA SER A 10 -14.00 -20.42 2.97
C SER A 10 -13.28 -21.45 3.84
N ASP A 11 -12.35 -22.19 3.24
CA ASP A 11 -11.40 -23.04 3.96
C ASP A 11 -10.20 -22.25 4.52
N ALA A 12 -10.12 -20.96 4.23
CA ALA A 12 -9.05 -20.11 4.71
C ALA A 12 -9.17 -19.86 6.22
N THR A 13 -8.10 -20.22 6.92
CA THR A 13 -7.89 -19.94 8.34
C THR A 13 -6.73 -18.98 8.49
N PHE A 14 -6.75 -18.18 9.54
CA PHE A 14 -5.65 -17.29 9.88
C PHE A 14 -5.40 -17.29 11.38
N LEU A 15 -4.16 -17.03 11.76
CA LEU A 15 -3.76 -16.86 13.16
C LEU A 15 -3.66 -15.38 13.47
N ARG A 16 -4.24 -14.97 14.60
CA ARG A 16 -4.13 -13.63 15.13
C ARG A 16 -3.48 -13.61 16.51
N ARG A 17 -2.67 -12.59 16.80
CA ARG A 17 -2.02 -12.38 18.08
C ARG A 17 -1.97 -10.89 18.40
N GLY A 18 -2.39 -10.52 19.60
CA GLY A 18 -2.54 -9.14 20.05
C GLY A 18 -3.99 -8.66 19.94
N GLU A 19 -4.23 -7.44 20.38
CA GLU A 19 -5.56 -6.81 20.41
C GLU A 19 -5.50 -5.34 19.96
N GLY A 20 -4.41 -4.94 19.26
CA GLY A 20 -4.20 -3.57 18.81
C GLY A 20 -5.20 -3.11 17.76
N GLU A 21 -5.30 -1.80 17.59
CA GLU A 21 -6.16 -1.17 16.58
C GLU A 21 -5.57 -1.24 15.16
N LEU A 22 -4.28 -1.50 15.03
CA LEU A 22 -3.58 -1.69 13.77
C LEU A 22 -3.26 -3.16 13.56
N ALA A 23 -3.67 -3.72 12.42
CA ALA A 23 -3.29 -5.06 12.02
C ALA A 23 -1.97 -5.03 11.21
N VAL A 24 -1.07 -5.98 11.50
CA VAL A 24 0.09 -6.27 10.65
C VAL A 24 -0.10 -7.65 10.03
N VAL A 25 -0.33 -7.68 8.72
CA VAL A 25 -0.70 -8.90 7.98
C VAL A 25 0.53 -9.45 7.28
N PHE A 26 0.86 -10.71 7.55
CA PHE A 26 2.05 -11.37 7.01
C PHE A 26 1.68 -12.43 5.97
N VAL A 27 2.25 -12.31 4.79
CA VAL A 27 2.05 -13.22 3.64
C VAL A 27 3.38 -13.86 3.29
N HIS A 28 3.47 -15.18 3.47
CA HIS A 28 4.68 -15.96 3.20
C HIS A 28 4.94 -16.18 1.71
N GLY A 29 6.11 -16.70 1.38
CA GLY A 29 6.53 -16.99 0.03
C GLY A 29 6.32 -18.45 -0.41
N PHE A 30 7.01 -18.78 -1.50
CA PHE A 30 6.98 -20.09 -2.12
C PHE A 30 7.59 -21.17 -1.22
N LEU A 31 6.90 -22.30 -1.07
CA LEU A 31 7.28 -23.47 -0.25
C LEU A 31 7.46 -23.15 1.25
N ASP A 32 6.84 -22.10 1.74
CA ASP A 32 6.81 -21.74 3.15
C ASP A 32 5.39 -21.86 3.72
N ASP A 33 5.23 -21.58 5.01
CA ASP A 33 3.96 -21.52 5.72
C ASP A 33 3.88 -20.27 6.62
N GLN A 34 2.73 -20.04 7.24
CA GLN A 34 2.50 -18.90 8.14
C GLN A 34 3.47 -18.82 9.32
N HIS A 35 4.12 -19.92 9.71
CA HIS A 35 5.02 -19.99 10.85
C HIS A 35 6.44 -19.50 10.55
N VAL A 36 6.78 -19.20 9.30
CA VAL A 36 8.08 -18.56 8.98
C VAL A 36 8.21 -17.18 9.62
N TRP A 37 7.09 -16.57 10.01
CA TRP A 37 7.03 -15.25 10.63
C TRP A 37 7.18 -15.26 12.16
N ASP A 38 7.13 -16.44 12.82
CA ASP A 38 7.09 -16.56 14.28
C ASP A 38 8.24 -15.79 14.95
N LYS A 39 9.48 -15.94 14.46
CA LYS A 39 10.65 -15.26 15.02
C LYS A 39 10.57 -13.74 14.91
N VAL A 40 10.10 -13.22 13.77
CA VAL A 40 9.94 -11.76 13.58
C VAL A 40 8.85 -11.22 14.48
N ILE A 41 7.71 -11.92 14.56
CA ILE A 41 6.58 -11.52 15.39
C ILE A 41 6.96 -11.49 16.89
N ASP A 42 7.83 -12.40 17.33
CA ASP A 42 8.33 -12.42 18.70
C ASP A 42 9.30 -11.27 19.01
N GLU A 43 9.98 -10.71 18.00
CA GLU A 43 10.92 -9.58 18.12
C GLU A 43 10.25 -8.20 17.94
N LEU A 44 9.01 -8.13 17.43
CA LEU A 44 8.30 -6.86 17.26
C LEU A 44 8.04 -6.18 18.60
N LYS A 45 8.28 -4.86 18.66
CA LYS A 45 8.15 -4.03 19.85
C LYS A 45 7.10 -2.93 19.74
N THR A 46 6.60 -2.67 18.53
CA THR A 46 5.56 -1.65 18.31
C THR A 46 4.34 -1.98 19.14
N PRO A 47 3.91 -1.08 20.05
CA PRO A 47 2.71 -1.30 20.85
C PRO A 47 1.44 -1.09 20.01
N GLY A 48 0.30 -1.60 20.49
CA GLY A 48 -0.99 -1.36 19.84
C GLY A 48 -1.21 -2.04 18.49
N ILE A 49 -0.37 -3.02 18.15
CA ILE A 49 -0.53 -3.82 16.94
C ILE A 49 -1.18 -5.18 17.24
N GLU A 50 -1.85 -5.70 16.23
CA GLU A 50 -2.32 -7.08 16.14
C GLU A 50 -1.67 -7.74 14.93
N THR A 51 -0.99 -8.87 15.09
CA THR A 51 -0.37 -9.60 13.99
C THR A 51 -1.31 -10.65 13.44
N ILE A 52 -1.43 -10.69 12.12
CA ILE A 52 -2.26 -11.62 11.35
C ILE A 52 -1.34 -12.39 10.40
N ARG A 53 -1.47 -13.71 10.36
CA ARG A 53 -0.74 -14.56 9.42
C ARG A 53 -1.62 -15.71 8.96
N LEU A 54 -1.43 -16.16 7.73
CA LEU A 54 -2.25 -17.20 7.10
C LEU A 54 -1.39 -18.04 6.16
N ASP A 55 -1.87 -19.25 5.89
CA ASP A 55 -1.33 -20.08 4.82
C ASP A 55 -2.03 -19.77 3.50
N LEU A 56 -1.23 -19.58 2.45
CA LEU A 56 -1.75 -19.46 1.09
C LEU A 56 -2.31 -20.79 0.59
N ALA A 57 -3.28 -20.74 -0.32
CA ALA A 57 -3.85 -21.95 -0.91
C ALA A 57 -2.75 -22.85 -1.49
N GLY A 58 -2.82 -24.13 -1.19
CA GLY A 58 -1.87 -25.16 -1.60
C GLY A 58 -0.62 -25.26 -0.71
N LEU A 59 -0.48 -24.42 0.32
CA LEU A 59 0.69 -24.35 1.21
C LEU A 59 0.28 -24.51 2.67
N GLY A 60 1.23 -24.87 3.54
CA GLY A 60 1.02 -25.03 4.96
C GLY A 60 -0.13 -25.99 5.31
N ASP A 61 -1.04 -25.56 6.16
CA ASP A 61 -2.22 -26.34 6.56
C ASP A 61 -3.35 -26.32 5.51
N ARG A 62 -3.17 -25.55 4.41
CA ARG A 62 -4.05 -25.48 3.24
C ARG A 62 -3.50 -26.27 2.03
N GLY A 63 -2.66 -27.28 2.27
CA GLY A 63 -2.06 -28.13 1.24
C GLY A 63 -3.05 -28.80 0.31
N ASP A 64 -4.29 -29.07 0.77
CA ASP A 64 -5.36 -29.71 -0.01
C ASP A 64 -6.19 -28.71 -0.84
N ALA A 65 -5.98 -27.40 -0.69
CA ALA A 65 -6.71 -26.40 -1.48
C ALA A 65 -6.43 -26.58 -2.98
N GLY A 66 -7.48 -26.51 -3.80
CA GLY A 66 -7.38 -26.64 -5.26
C GLY A 66 -6.93 -25.34 -5.92
N GLY A 67 -6.46 -25.42 -7.18
CA GLY A 67 -6.16 -24.29 -8.02
C GLY A 67 -7.40 -23.55 -8.56
N PRO A 68 -7.23 -22.54 -9.42
CA PRO A 68 -5.96 -22.08 -9.96
C PRO A 68 -5.10 -21.30 -8.94
N PHE A 69 -3.78 -21.42 -9.04
CA PHE A 69 -2.86 -20.67 -8.18
C PHE A 69 -2.36 -19.45 -8.94
N THR A 70 -3.13 -18.35 -8.92
CA THR A 70 -2.81 -17.08 -9.55
C THR A 70 -2.70 -15.97 -8.50
N TYR A 71 -1.98 -14.90 -8.81
CA TYR A 71 -1.85 -13.79 -7.89
C TYR A 71 -3.18 -13.16 -7.53
N GLU A 72 -4.11 -13.04 -8.50
CA GLU A 72 -5.44 -12.48 -8.28
C GLU A 72 -6.21 -13.28 -7.24
N ARG A 73 -6.31 -14.60 -7.43
CA ARG A 73 -7.03 -15.47 -6.48
C ARG A 73 -6.38 -15.44 -5.09
N LEU A 74 -5.05 -15.60 -5.02
CA LEU A 74 -4.34 -15.57 -3.75
C LEU A 74 -4.51 -14.21 -3.05
N ALA A 75 -4.52 -13.10 -3.79
CA ALA A 75 -4.78 -11.77 -3.25
C ALA A 75 -6.25 -11.61 -2.79
N ASP A 76 -7.22 -12.19 -3.50
CA ASP A 76 -8.62 -12.17 -3.07
C ASP A 76 -8.80 -12.90 -1.73
N GLU A 77 -8.15 -14.06 -1.55
CA GLU A 77 -8.20 -14.82 -0.30
C GLU A 77 -7.53 -14.07 0.88
N VAL A 78 -6.33 -13.49 0.66
CA VAL A 78 -5.66 -12.66 1.67
C VAL A 78 -6.48 -11.40 1.97
N GLY A 79 -7.06 -10.83 0.94
CA GLY A 79 -7.95 -9.68 1.05
C GLY A 79 -9.19 -9.96 1.90
N ALA A 80 -9.81 -11.14 1.75
CA ALA A 80 -10.93 -11.54 2.58
C ALA A 80 -10.55 -11.65 4.07
N VAL A 81 -9.30 -12.06 4.38
CA VAL A 81 -8.78 -12.01 5.76
C VAL A 81 -8.72 -10.58 6.27
N THR A 82 -8.17 -9.63 5.48
CA THR A 82 -8.11 -8.22 5.90
C THR A 82 -9.49 -7.61 6.08
N ASP A 83 -10.48 -8.02 5.25
CA ASP A 83 -11.86 -7.57 5.36
C ASP A 83 -12.52 -8.12 6.63
N ARG A 84 -12.27 -9.39 6.97
CA ARG A 84 -12.74 -10.04 8.20
C ARG A 84 -12.16 -9.39 9.45
N VAL A 85 -10.86 -9.00 9.43
CA VAL A 85 -10.20 -8.28 10.52
C VAL A 85 -10.79 -6.88 10.69
N GLY A 86 -11.14 -6.20 9.59
CA GLY A 86 -11.89 -4.95 9.58
C GLY A 86 -11.13 -3.71 10.08
N LYS A 87 -9.82 -3.83 10.39
CA LYS A 87 -8.97 -2.76 10.92
C LYS A 87 -8.13 -2.12 9.82
N PRO A 88 -7.61 -0.90 10.01
CA PRO A 88 -6.46 -0.41 9.27
C PRO A 88 -5.29 -1.40 9.39
N PHE A 89 -4.51 -1.55 8.33
CA PHE A 89 -3.45 -2.55 8.32
C PHE A 89 -2.19 -2.11 7.58
N VAL A 90 -1.07 -2.70 7.98
CA VAL A 90 0.16 -2.78 7.19
C VAL A 90 0.29 -4.23 6.71
N ILE A 91 0.58 -4.43 5.44
CA ILE A 91 0.76 -5.77 4.89
C ILE A 91 2.22 -6.01 4.50
N VAL A 92 2.73 -7.17 4.90
CA VAL A 92 4.11 -7.62 4.69
C VAL A 92 4.06 -8.86 3.81
N GLY A 93 4.61 -8.80 2.61
CA GLY A 93 4.69 -9.95 1.71
C GLY A 93 6.14 -10.33 1.41
N GLN A 94 6.46 -11.61 1.49
CA GLN A 94 7.79 -12.14 1.21
C GLN A 94 7.81 -12.86 -0.13
N SER A 95 8.82 -12.56 -0.98
CA SER A 95 9.05 -13.26 -2.25
C SER A 95 7.77 -13.29 -3.12
N MET A 96 7.21 -14.46 -3.41
CA MET A 96 5.92 -14.65 -4.07
C MET A 96 4.75 -13.96 -3.33
N GLY A 97 4.84 -13.82 -2.01
CA GLY A 97 3.85 -13.10 -1.21
C GLY A 97 3.87 -11.58 -1.41
N ALA A 98 4.96 -11.02 -1.95
CA ALA A 98 5.09 -9.57 -2.15
C ALA A 98 4.12 -9.02 -3.22
N PRO A 99 3.99 -9.60 -4.43
CA PRO A 99 2.95 -9.23 -5.38
C PRO A 99 1.53 -9.38 -4.84
N ILE A 100 1.27 -10.43 -4.05
CA ILE A 100 -0.02 -10.65 -3.40
C ILE A 100 -0.32 -9.50 -2.44
N ALA A 101 0.66 -9.11 -1.60
CA ALA A 101 0.53 -7.99 -0.68
C ALA A 101 0.29 -6.65 -1.42
N GLU A 102 0.97 -6.41 -2.56
CA GLU A 102 0.72 -5.22 -3.39
C GLU A 102 -0.71 -5.17 -3.91
N LEU A 103 -1.24 -6.28 -4.42
CA LEU A 103 -2.61 -6.36 -4.93
C LEU A 103 -3.64 -6.12 -3.82
N VAL A 104 -3.44 -6.70 -2.62
CA VAL A 104 -4.30 -6.48 -1.45
C VAL A 104 -4.28 -5.03 -1.02
N ALA A 105 -3.08 -4.42 -0.88
CA ALA A 105 -2.93 -3.02 -0.49
C ALA A 105 -3.59 -2.07 -1.51
N THR A 106 -3.45 -2.38 -2.80
CA THR A 106 -4.07 -1.61 -3.88
C THR A 106 -5.60 -1.67 -3.84
N ALA A 107 -6.16 -2.87 -3.66
CA ALA A 107 -7.61 -3.07 -3.63
C ALA A 107 -8.28 -2.51 -2.36
N ARG A 108 -7.51 -2.26 -1.30
CA ARG A 108 -7.97 -1.80 0.01
C ARG A 108 -7.19 -0.58 0.50
N SER A 109 -6.84 0.31 -0.43
CA SER A 109 -5.98 1.47 -0.19
C SER A 109 -6.49 2.40 0.92
N GLU A 110 -7.78 2.46 1.17
CA GLU A 110 -8.41 3.21 2.29
C GLU A 110 -8.03 2.69 3.69
N ARG A 111 -7.67 1.41 3.81
CA ARG A 111 -7.28 0.79 5.08
C ARG A 111 -5.82 0.34 5.12
N ALA A 112 -5.17 0.20 3.96
CA ALA A 112 -3.77 -0.16 3.86
C ALA A 112 -2.90 1.06 4.17
N LEU A 113 -2.35 1.13 5.38
CA LEU A 113 -1.49 2.23 5.85
C LEU A 113 -0.04 2.07 5.42
N GLY A 114 0.37 0.87 4.99
CA GLY A 114 1.71 0.61 4.52
C GLY A 114 1.83 -0.74 3.82
N LEU A 115 2.79 -0.83 2.93
CA LEU A 115 3.14 -2.03 2.18
C LEU A 115 4.63 -2.35 2.40
N VAL A 116 4.94 -3.56 2.86
CA VAL A 116 6.30 -4.03 3.02
C VAL A 116 6.54 -5.20 2.07
N LEU A 117 7.53 -5.06 1.21
CA LEU A 117 7.93 -6.04 0.22
C LEU A 117 9.29 -6.62 0.64
N LEU A 118 9.29 -7.83 1.21
CA LEU A 118 10.48 -8.51 1.67
C LEU A 118 11.00 -9.44 0.58
N THR A 119 12.23 -9.25 0.14
CA THR A 119 12.86 -10.04 -0.96
C THR A 119 11.90 -10.29 -2.12
N PRO A 120 11.31 -9.21 -2.69
CA PRO A 120 10.16 -9.33 -3.58
C PRO A 120 10.52 -9.87 -4.95
N VAL A 121 9.69 -10.77 -5.49
CA VAL A 121 9.64 -10.99 -6.94
C VAL A 121 8.78 -9.89 -7.58
N PRO A 122 9.06 -9.49 -8.84
CA PRO A 122 8.28 -8.46 -9.53
C PRO A 122 6.83 -8.89 -9.76
N LEU A 123 5.87 -7.95 -9.68
CA LEU A 123 4.46 -8.23 -9.99
C LEU A 123 4.26 -8.77 -11.42
N ALA A 124 5.07 -8.30 -12.38
CA ALA A 124 5.06 -8.80 -13.76
C ALA A 124 5.69 -10.18 -13.94
N GLY A 125 6.17 -10.80 -12.84
CA GLY A 125 6.91 -12.07 -12.84
C GLY A 125 8.40 -11.88 -13.09
N THR A 126 9.16 -12.93 -12.78
CA THR A 126 10.62 -12.93 -13.00
C THR A 126 11.00 -13.14 -14.45
N ARG A 127 10.12 -13.74 -15.25
CA ARG A 127 10.31 -14.03 -16.68
C ARG A 127 11.60 -14.79 -16.98
N LEU A 128 12.03 -15.64 -16.05
CA LEU A 128 13.20 -16.47 -16.24
C LEU A 128 12.93 -17.52 -17.31
N PRO A 129 13.97 -17.91 -18.11
CA PRO A 129 13.85 -18.97 -19.11
C PRO A 129 13.51 -20.33 -18.48
N ASP A 130 12.89 -21.22 -19.25
CA ASP A 130 12.43 -22.53 -18.75
C ASP A 130 13.56 -23.37 -18.16
N GLU A 131 14.77 -23.34 -18.74
CA GLU A 131 15.94 -24.05 -18.21
C GLU A 131 16.37 -23.59 -16.81
N VAL A 132 16.06 -22.34 -16.43
CA VAL A 132 16.33 -21.78 -15.10
C VAL A 132 15.19 -22.09 -14.14
N VAL A 133 13.97 -22.19 -14.64
CA VAL A 133 12.74 -22.37 -13.85
C VAL A 133 12.45 -23.84 -13.56
N GLU A 134 12.83 -24.76 -14.46
CA GLU A 134 12.54 -26.19 -14.34
C GLU A 134 13.07 -26.83 -13.05
N PRO A 135 14.28 -26.49 -12.53
CA PRO A 135 14.72 -26.97 -11.22
C PRO A 135 13.76 -26.59 -10.08
N PHE A 136 13.13 -25.40 -10.12
CA PHE A 136 12.14 -24.99 -9.13
C PHE A 136 10.83 -25.77 -9.25
N ARG A 137 10.35 -26.06 -10.48
CA ARG A 137 9.16 -26.87 -10.73
C ARG A 137 9.33 -28.30 -10.19
N SER A 138 10.58 -28.80 -10.20
CA SER A 138 10.92 -30.16 -9.78
C SER A 138 11.15 -30.30 -8.28
N LEU A 139 11.05 -29.25 -7.46
CA LEU A 139 11.29 -29.29 -6.01
C LEU A 139 10.27 -30.12 -5.23
N GLY A 140 9.12 -30.43 -5.82
CA GLY A 140 8.08 -31.20 -5.15
C GLY A 140 8.56 -32.58 -4.74
N ALA A 141 8.43 -32.93 -3.46
CA ALA A 141 8.85 -34.20 -2.86
C ALA A 141 10.37 -34.51 -2.90
N ASP A 142 11.22 -33.56 -3.26
CA ASP A 142 12.68 -33.71 -3.29
C ASP A 142 13.34 -32.92 -2.14
N ALA A 143 13.65 -33.61 -1.05
CA ALA A 143 14.23 -33.02 0.14
C ALA A 143 15.66 -32.52 -0.07
N GLU A 144 16.45 -33.20 -0.88
CA GLU A 144 17.85 -32.82 -1.17
C GLU A 144 17.88 -31.56 -2.03
N ALA A 145 17.10 -31.52 -3.12
CA ALA A 145 16.99 -30.35 -3.97
C ALA A 145 16.45 -29.13 -3.21
N GLN A 146 15.45 -29.29 -2.35
CA GLN A 146 14.95 -28.18 -1.52
C GLN A 146 15.99 -27.70 -0.53
N ARG A 147 16.77 -28.59 0.08
CA ARG A 147 17.86 -28.23 1.01
C ARG A 147 18.95 -27.45 0.27
N ASP A 148 19.41 -27.97 -0.86
CA ASP A 148 20.46 -27.33 -1.67
C ASP A 148 20.04 -25.93 -2.13
N LEU A 149 18.83 -25.76 -2.63
CA LEU A 149 18.31 -24.47 -3.04
C LEU A 149 18.29 -23.47 -1.86
N ARG A 150 17.78 -23.89 -0.71
CA ARG A 150 17.72 -23.01 0.47
C ARG A 150 19.09 -22.63 0.98
N GLN A 151 20.06 -23.54 0.95
CA GLN A 151 21.47 -23.24 1.28
C GLN A 151 22.13 -22.30 0.29
N GLN A 152 21.83 -22.41 -0.99
CA GLN A 152 22.36 -21.50 -2.04
C GLN A 152 21.81 -20.08 -1.92
N LEU A 153 20.56 -19.94 -1.48
CA LEU A 153 19.87 -18.65 -1.37
C LEU A 153 19.89 -18.06 0.05
N SER A 154 20.62 -18.67 0.99
CA SER A 154 20.75 -18.18 2.37
C SER A 154 22.20 -18.19 2.83
N VAL A 155 22.52 -17.42 3.87
CA VAL A 155 23.88 -17.34 4.44
C VAL A 155 23.91 -17.56 5.96
N ALA A 156 22.78 -17.46 6.63
CA ALA A 156 22.70 -17.52 8.09
C ALA A 156 21.54 -18.41 8.62
N LEU A 157 20.96 -19.28 7.79
CA LEU A 157 20.04 -20.29 8.29
C LEU A 157 20.77 -21.28 9.21
N SER A 158 20.23 -21.51 10.39
CA SER A 158 20.68 -22.62 11.24
C SER A 158 20.24 -23.96 10.64
N ASP A 159 20.92 -25.06 11.00
CA ASP A 159 20.51 -26.41 10.55
C ASP A 159 19.05 -26.71 10.94
N ALA A 160 18.62 -26.28 12.13
CA ALA A 160 17.25 -26.46 12.60
C ALA A 160 16.23 -25.66 11.77
N ASP A 161 16.57 -24.43 11.35
CA ASP A 161 15.71 -23.65 10.48
C ASP A 161 15.64 -24.26 9.07
N LEU A 162 16.77 -24.69 8.55
CA LEU A 162 16.85 -25.36 7.27
C LEU A 162 16.02 -26.65 7.25
N ASP A 163 16.17 -27.51 8.27
CA ASP A 163 15.39 -28.73 8.42
C ASP A 163 13.88 -28.45 8.49
N ARG A 164 13.50 -27.41 9.24
CA ARG A 164 12.11 -26.97 9.34
C ARG A 164 11.56 -26.50 8.01
N LEU A 165 12.28 -25.63 7.30
CA LEU A 165 11.85 -25.09 6.02
C LEU A 165 11.72 -26.20 4.96
N VAL A 166 12.65 -27.16 4.94
CA VAL A 166 12.56 -28.36 4.06
C VAL A 166 11.33 -29.20 4.43
N ALA A 167 11.10 -29.45 5.71
CA ALA A 167 9.93 -30.22 6.15
C ALA A 167 8.59 -29.56 5.76
N ILE A 168 8.51 -28.23 5.80
CA ILE A 168 7.35 -27.45 5.34
C ILE A 168 7.16 -27.63 3.83
N GLY A 169 8.22 -27.40 3.04
CA GLY A 169 8.17 -27.48 1.58
C GLY A 169 7.83 -28.89 1.06
N LEU A 170 8.23 -29.94 1.77
CA LEU A 170 7.90 -31.34 1.43
C LEU A 170 6.41 -31.71 1.62
N ARG A 171 5.65 -30.90 2.36
CA ARG A 171 4.19 -31.08 2.49
C ARG A 171 3.44 -30.60 1.25
N VAL A 172 4.09 -29.83 0.38
CA VAL A 172 3.46 -29.26 -0.81
C VAL A 172 3.42 -30.31 -1.92
N ARG A 173 2.25 -30.50 -2.50
CA ARG A 173 2.06 -31.46 -3.60
C ARG A 173 2.88 -31.02 -4.85
N PRO A 174 3.54 -31.94 -5.56
CA PRO A 174 4.40 -31.59 -6.70
C PRO A 174 3.72 -30.75 -7.80
N GLU A 175 2.44 -31.06 -8.10
CA GLU A 175 1.67 -30.30 -9.08
C GLU A 175 1.35 -28.86 -8.61
N VAL A 176 1.24 -28.66 -7.29
CA VAL A 176 1.07 -27.32 -6.71
C VAL A 176 2.39 -26.55 -6.79
N VAL A 177 3.53 -27.20 -6.50
CA VAL A 177 4.86 -26.61 -6.64
C VAL A 177 5.05 -26.06 -8.06
N ALA A 178 4.80 -26.89 -9.08
CA ALA A 178 4.94 -26.46 -10.48
C ALA A 178 4.01 -25.26 -10.82
N SER A 179 2.75 -25.32 -10.37
CA SER A 179 1.78 -24.24 -10.61
C SER A 179 2.14 -22.91 -9.92
N LEU A 180 2.69 -22.97 -8.70
CA LEU A 180 3.17 -21.78 -8.00
C LEU A 180 4.42 -21.19 -8.62
N VAL A 181 5.32 -22.04 -9.17
CA VAL A 181 6.48 -21.60 -9.96
C VAL A 181 6.01 -20.87 -11.20
N ASP A 182 5.05 -21.42 -11.93
CA ASP A 182 4.47 -20.75 -13.10
C ASP A 182 3.82 -19.42 -12.70
N CYS A 183 3.15 -19.36 -11.55
CA CYS A 183 2.56 -18.13 -11.03
C CYS A 183 3.60 -17.04 -10.82
N TRP A 184 4.67 -17.29 -10.05
CA TRP A 184 5.65 -16.24 -9.76
C TRP A 184 6.56 -15.92 -10.93
N ASN A 185 6.80 -16.87 -11.85
CA ASN A 185 7.60 -16.62 -13.04
C ASN A 185 6.82 -15.85 -14.11
N THR A 186 5.54 -16.19 -14.33
CA THR A 186 4.68 -15.50 -15.30
C THR A 186 4.21 -14.16 -14.76
N GLY A 187 3.96 -14.06 -13.45
CA GLY A 187 3.43 -12.86 -12.82
C GLY A 187 1.99 -12.54 -13.20
N LEU A 188 1.57 -11.32 -12.88
CA LEU A 188 0.27 -10.81 -13.25
C LEU A 188 0.25 -10.48 -14.74
N PRO A 189 -0.68 -11.05 -15.54
CA PRO A 189 -0.91 -10.59 -16.91
C PRO A 189 -1.27 -9.09 -16.90
N ASP A 190 -0.71 -8.35 -17.84
CA ASP A 190 -0.95 -6.89 -17.97
C ASP A 190 -0.63 -6.09 -16.69
N ALA A 191 0.38 -6.53 -15.93
CA ALA A 191 0.84 -5.81 -14.75
C ALA A 191 1.13 -4.35 -15.09
N PRO A 192 0.54 -3.38 -14.37
CA PRO A 192 0.76 -1.96 -14.66
C PRO A 192 2.23 -1.59 -14.38
N GLU A 193 2.81 -0.73 -15.21
CA GLU A 193 4.18 -0.22 -15.00
C GLU A 193 4.34 0.48 -13.65
N ARG A 194 3.31 1.19 -13.21
CA ARG A 194 3.23 1.86 -11.91
C ARG A 194 2.21 1.19 -11.01
N SER A 195 2.56 1.02 -9.75
CA SER A 195 1.62 0.55 -8.75
C SER A 195 0.48 1.56 -8.57
N ARG A 196 -0.72 1.06 -8.36
CA ARG A 196 -1.88 1.88 -7.98
C ARG A 196 -1.94 2.15 -6.48
N TYR A 197 -1.12 1.47 -5.70
CA TYR A 197 -0.98 1.78 -4.28
C TYR A 197 -0.15 3.05 -4.12
N ALA A 198 -0.75 4.08 -3.53
CA ALA A 198 -0.13 5.39 -3.37
C ALA A 198 0.47 5.63 -1.97
N GLY A 199 0.24 4.71 -1.03
CA GLY A 199 0.76 4.80 0.34
C GLY A 199 2.25 4.48 0.44
N PRO A 200 2.82 4.56 1.66
CA PRO A 200 4.23 4.30 1.91
C PRO A 200 4.59 2.85 1.64
N VAL A 201 5.75 2.64 1.00
CA VAL A 201 6.27 1.31 0.67
C VAL A 201 7.68 1.15 1.23
N LEU A 202 7.91 0.02 1.91
CA LEU A 202 9.24 -0.42 2.33
C LEU A 202 9.63 -1.66 1.53
N VAL A 203 10.72 -1.57 0.78
CA VAL A 203 11.35 -2.72 0.12
C VAL A 203 12.53 -3.18 0.97
N VAL A 204 12.54 -4.44 1.36
CA VAL A 204 13.62 -5.04 2.15
C VAL A 204 14.25 -6.18 1.37
N ARG A 205 15.58 -6.20 1.25
CA ARG A 205 16.32 -7.32 0.71
C ARG A 205 17.41 -7.82 1.65
N GLY A 206 17.85 -9.06 1.51
CA GLY A 206 19.08 -9.54 2.13
C GLY A 206 20.30 -9.05 1.35
N SER A 207 21.42 -8.78 2.05
CA SER A 207 22.69 -8.38 1.41
C SER A 207 23.22 -9.45 0.45
N ASP A 208 22.96 -10.70 0.77
CA ASP A 208 23.50 -11.89 0.09
C ASP A 208 22.42 -12.68 -0.68
N ASP A 209 21.26 -12.07 -0.97
CA ASP A 209 20.20 -12.68 -1.75
C ASP A 209 20.61 -12.77 -3.25
N GLY A 210 20.93 -13.98 -3.70
CA GLY A 210 21.31 -14.23 -5.07
C GLY A 210 20.14 -14.19 -6.08
N LEU A 211 18.90 -14.24 -5.60
CA LEU A 211 17.69 -14.19 -6.44
C LEU A 211 17.15 -12.75 -6.54
N VAL A 212 16.99 -12.06 -5.42
CA VAL A 212 16.50 -10.67 -5.38
C VAL A 212 17.66 -9.72 -5.20
N THR A 213 18.33 -9.44 -6.33
CA THR A 213 19.51 -8.58 -6.38
C THR A 213 19.15 -7.10 -6.21
N GLU A 214 20.15 -6.27 -5.92
CA GLU A 214 19.99 -4.82 -5.91
C GLU A 214 19.50 -4.29 -7.26
N GLU A 215 20.04 -4.82 -8.35
CA GLU A 215 19.64 -4.44 -9.72
C GLU A 215 18.16 -4.77 -9.96
N LEU A 216 17.70 -5.96 -9.58
CA LEU A 216 16.29 -6.34 -9.71
C LEU A 216 15.38 -5.36 -8.95
N VAL A 217 15.72 -5.04 -7.71
CA VAL A 217 14.95 -4.09 -6.91
C VAL A 217 14.95 -2.71 -7.54
N ALA A 218 16.11 -2.22 -7.97
CA ALA A 218 16.26 -0.88 -8.55
C ALA A 218 15.58 -0.71 -9.92
N THR A 219 15.47 -1.79 -10.72
CA THR A 219 14.93 -1.71 -12.08
C THR A 219 13.50 -2.20 -12.21
N ALA A 220 13.08 -3.21 -11.46
CA ALA A 220 11.80 -3.88 -11.64
C ALA A 220 10.81 -3.69 -10.48
N VAL A 221 11.27 -3.29 -9.28
CA VAL A 221 10.41 -3.16 -8.10
C VAL A 221 10.22 -1.70 -7.69
N SER A 222 11.30 -1.04 -7.24
CA SER A 222 11.22 0.32 -6.67
C SER A 222 10.63 1.37 -7.61
N PRO A 223 10.93 1.40 -8.92
CA PRO A 223 10.40 2.42 -9.83
C PRO A 223 8.88 2.38 -10.00
N ARG A 224 8.24 1.30 -9.56
CA ARG A 224 6.78 1.14 -9.64
C ARG A 224 6.04 2.01 -8.64
N PHE A 225 6.68 2.41 -7.53
CA PHE A 225 6.04 3.09 -6.42
C PHE A 225 6.40 4.58 -6.38
N ALA A 226 5.44 5.42 -5.99
CA ALA A 226 5.63 6.86 -5.87
C ALA A 226 6.42 7.23 -4.59
N SER A 227 6.21 6.48 -3.51
CA SER A 227 6.89 6.65 -2.22
C SER A 227 7.45 5.30 -1.79
N VAL A 228 8.76 5.10 -1.90
CA VAL A 228 9.42 3.84 -1.58
C VAL A 228 10.73 4.10 -0.84
N GLN A 229 10.91 3.37 0.26
CA GLN A 229 12.17 3.26 0.97
C GLN A 229 12.74 1.86 0.71
N THR A 230 14.05 1.76 0.46
CA THR A 230 14.74 0.47 0.32
C THR A 230 15.74 0.29 1.45
N VAL A 231 15.70 -0.90 2.07
CA VAL A 231 16.59 -1.29 3.17
C VAL A 231 17.24 -2.63 2.86
N VAL A 232 18.50 -2.78 3.26
CA VAL A 232 19.25 -4.02 3.15
C VAL A 232 19.46 -4.60 4.55
N ILE A 233 19.16 -5.89 4.72
CA ILE A 233 19.47 -6.65 5.93
C ILE A 233 20.81 -7.36 5.71
N GLU A 234 21.82 -6.96 6.46
CA GLU A 234 23.16 -7.52 6.37
C GLU A 234 23.21 -8.97 6.84
N ARG A 235 24.04 -9.79 6.18
CA ARG A 235 24.21 -11.22 6.47
C ARG A 235 22.90 -11.99 6.40
N ALA A 236 22.10 -11.70 5.39
CA ALA A 236 20.86 -12.40 5.09
C ALA A 236 20.77 -12.66 3.58
N GLY A 237 20.28 -13.82 3.22
CA GLY A 237 19.89 -14.19 1.87
C GLY A 237 18.40 -13.95 1.62
N HIS A 238 17.73 -14.95 1.06
CA HIS A 238 16.32 -14.86 0.64
C HIS A 238 15.30 -14.95 1.78
N TRP A 239 15.72 -15.38 2.98
CA TRP A 239 14.89 -15.50 4.19
C TRP A 239 15.33 -14.56 5.32
N PRO A 240 15.41 -13.22 5.14
CA PRO A 240 15.85 -12.31 6.22
C PRO A 240 14.99 -12.43 7.48
N HIS A 241 13.72 -12.80 7.36
CA HIS A 241 12.79 -13.02 8.47
C HIS A 241 13.11 -14.27 9.31
N VAL A 242 13.89 -15.20 8.76
CA VAL A 242 14.37 -16.39 9.48
C VAL A 242 15.83 -16.22 9.89
N GLU A 243 16.66 -15.64 8.99
CA GLU A 243 18.10 -15.49 9.16
C GLU A 243 18.48 -14.36 10.13
N GLN A 244 17.78 -13.22 10.07
CA GLN A 244 18.04 -12.02 10.85
C GLN A 244 16.74 -11.42 11.41
N PRO A 245 15.93 -12.17 12.17
CA PRO A 245 14.57 -11.76 12.57
C PRO A 245 14.56 -10.46 13.38
N ALA A 246 15.50 -10.25 14.29
CA ALA A 246 15.59 -9.04 15.09
C ALA A 246 15.92 -7.79 14.24
N ALA A 247 16.79 -7.94 13.22
CA ALA A 247 17.12 -6.85 12.32
C ALA A 247 15.93 -6.46 11.45
N LEU A 248 15.19 -7.45 10.94
CA LEU A 248 13.95 -7.19 10.18
C LEU A 248 12.88 -6.57 11.08
N ALA A 249 12.64 -7.11 12.27
CA ALA A 249 11.65 -6.57 13.22
C ALA A 249 11.95 -5.09 13.54
N ALA A 250 13.22 -4.72 13.72
CA ALA A 250 13.60 -3.32 13.95
C ALA A 250 13.27 -2.40 12.76
N GLN A 251 13.35 -2.88 11.52
CA GLN A 251 12.93 -2.10 10.34
C GLN A 251 11.41 -1.99 10.24
N LEU A 252 10.69 -3.08 10.57
CA LEU A 252 9.24 -3.07 10.64
C LEU A 252 8.74 -2.12 11.73
N ASP A 253 9.30 -2.17 12.95
CA ASP A 253 8.96 -1.26 14.05
C ASP A 253 9.17 0.20 13.66
N ARG A 254 10.27 0.51 12.98
CA ARG A 254 10.53 1.87 12.46
C ARG A 254 9.45 2.27 11.45
N PHE A 255 9.19 1.45 10.45
CA PHE A 255 8.19 1.72 9.42
C PHE A 255 6.79 1.88 10.01
N LEU A 256 6.40 1.03 10.95
CA LEU A 256 5.13 1.12 11.67
C LEU A 256 5.01 2.43 12.46
N THR A 257 6.09 2.83 13.16
CA THR A 257 6.12 4.07 13.93
C THR A 257 6.05 5.31 13.03
N GLU A 258 6.76 5.28 11.90
CA GLU A 258 6.80 6.42 10.97
C GLU A 258 5.48 6.60 10.21
N HIS A 259 4.76 5.50 9.91
CA HIS A 259 3.65 5.55 8.96
C HIS A 259 2.31 5.05 9.51
N ALA A 260 2.28 4.32 10.62
CA ALA A 260 1.05 3.66 11.05
C ALA A 260 0.68 3.85 12.52
N THR A 261 1.65 4.08 13.42
CA THR A 261 1.38 4.22 14.86
C THR A 261 2.03 5.46 15.46
N SER A 262 1.50 5.94 16.59
CA SER A 262 2.17 6.90 17.48
C SER A 262 3.01 6.17 18.53
N ALA A 263 3.84 6.94 19.28
CA ALA A 263 4.64 6.40 20.38
C ALA A 263 3.80 5.72 21.49
N ASP A 264 2.52 6.09 21.60
CA ASP A 264 1.56 5.52 22.57
C ASP A 264 0.87 4.25 22.04
N GLY A 265 1.22 3.78 20.82
CA GLY A 265 0.64 2.60 20.18
C GLY A 265 -0.75 2.79 19.59
N ASN A 266 -1.23 4.02 19.51
CA ASN A 266 -2.43 4.36 18.73
C ASN A 266 -2.06 4.53 17.25
N ILE A 267 -3.04 4.31 16.35
CA ILE A 267 -2.83 4.60 14.92
C ILE A 267 -2.45 6.08 14.81
N ALA A 268 -1.30 6.37 14.18
CA ALA A 268 -0.85 7.74 14.01
C ALA A 268 -1.91 8.55 13.27
N ALA A 269 -2.17 9.78 13.73
CA ALA A 269 -3.18 10.63 13.09
C ALA A 269 -2.90 10.82 11.59
N ASP A 270 -1.62 10.90 11.22
CA ASP A 270 -1.15 11.05 9.83
C ASP A 270 -1.19 9.73 9.03
N ALA A 271 -1.23 8.58 9.71
CA ALA A 271 -1.34 7.26 9.07
C ALA A 271 -2.80 6.87 8.75
N ARG A 272 -3.78 7.56 9.31
CA ARG A 272 -5.18 7.35 8.91
C ARG A 272 -5.34 7.89 7.49
N PRO A 273 -5.98 7.10 6.57
CA PRO A 273 -6.33 7.61 5.26
C PRO A 273 -7.02 8.96 5.43
N GLN A 274 -6.46 10.01 4.87
CA GLN A 274 -7.04 11.33 5.06
C GLN A 274 -8.34 11.39 4.27
N GLY A 275 -9.46 11.64 4.93
CA GLY A 275 -10.76 11.79 4.30
C GLY A 275 -10.72 12.78 3.12
N TRP A 276 -9.85 13.79 3.21
CA TRP A 276 -9.58 14.75 2.15
C TRP A 276 -9.00 14.12 0.87
N THR A 277 -7.93 13.32 0.96
CA THR A 277 -7.29 12.70 -0.22
C THR A 277 -8.19 11.63 -0.84
N ASN A 278 -8.90 10.88 0.00
CA ASN A 278 -9.90 9.90 -0.44
C ASN A 278 -11.08 10.57 -1.15
N ALA A 279 -11.53 11.72 -0.66
CA ALA A 279 -12.61 12.48 -1.26
C ALA A 279 -12.24 12.96 -2.68
N PHE A 280 -10.99 13.37 -2.91
CA PHE A 280 -10.50 13.69 -4.26
C PHE A 280 -10.42 12.46 -5.15
N ALA A 281 -9.97 11.31 -4.62
CA ALA A 281 -9.88 10.07 -5.39
C ALA A 281 -11.26 9.55 -5.81
N SER A 282 -12.26 9.63 -4.93
CA SER A 282 -13.63 9.23 -5.19
C SER A 282 -14.45 10.29 -5.95
N LYS A 283 -13.99 11.54 -6.01
CA LYS A 283 -14.71 12.71 -6.54
C LYS A 283 -16.12 12.86 -5.93
N SER A 284 -16.29 12.45 -4.66
CA SER A 284 -17.56 12.43 -3.96
C SER A 284 -17.70 13.61 -3.02
N ALA A 285 -18.81 14.34 -3.13
CA ALA A 285 -19.15 15.43 -2.22
C ALA A 285 -19.36 14.91 -0.78
N GLU A 286 -19.99 13.75 -0.63
CA GLU A 286 -20.23 13.11 0.66
C GLU A 286 -18.92 12.78 1.38
N ALA A 287 -17.93 12.24 0.67
CA ALA A 287 -16.61 11.92 1.23
C ALA A 287 -15.88 13.19 1.73
N PHE A 288 -16.05 14.34 1.06
CA PHE A 288 -15.57 15.61 1.59
C PHE A 288 -16.30 16.00 2.88
N GLY A 289 -17.62 15.77 2.95
CA GLY A 289 -18.44 16.09 4.11
C GLY A 289 -18.00 15.34 5.37
N GLU A 290 -17.58 14.10 5.23
CA GLU A 290 -17.07 13.28 6.35
C GLU A 290 -15.76 13.81 6.94
N ALA A 291 -14.94 14.46 6.10
CA ALA A 291 -13.66 15.02 6.53
C ALA A 291 -13.77 16.39 7.24
N PHE A 292 -14.91 17.07 7.11
CA PHE A 292 -15.08 18.46 7.57
C PHE A 292 -15.73 18.59 8.93
N ALA A 293 -15.31 19.60 9.71
CA ALA A 293 -16.07 20.12 10.84
C ALA A 293 -17.31 20.90 10.33
N ASP A 294 -18.32 21.10 11.19
CA ASP A 294 -19.54 21.79 10.81
C ASP A 294 -19.33 23.26 10.39
N ASP A 295 -18.35 23.90 11.01
CA ASP A 295 -17.94 25.29 10.81
C ASP A 295 -16.73 25.47 9.89
N VAL A 296 -16.43 24.49 9.05
CA VAL A 296 -15.28 24.54 8.15
C VAL A 296 -15.27 25.77 7.25
N VAL A 297 -14.07 26.33 7.06
CA VAL A 297 -13.82 27.48 6.18
C VAL A 297 -12.94 27.04 5.01
N LEU A 298 -13.40 27.28 3.79
CA LEU A 298 -12.64 27.08 2.56
C LEU A 298 -12.12 28.43 2.03
N GLU A 299 -10.83 28.55 1.93
CA GLU A 299 -10.13 29.62 1.23
C GLU A 299 -9.42 29.03 0.01
N ALA A 300 -9.50 29.68 -1.12
CA ALA A 300 -8.77 29.21 -2.28
C ALA A 300 -8.36 30.37 -3.18
N SER A 301 -7.21 30.25 -3.85
CA SER A 301 -6.77 31.23 -4.84
C SER A 301 -7.74 31.38 -6.04
N VAL A 302 -8.69 30.46 -6.17
CA VAL A 302 -9.78 30.49 -7.15
C VAL A 302 -11.06 31.14 -6.61
N LEU A 303 -11.05 31.61 -5.36
CA LEU A 303 -12.17 32.29 -4.71
C LEU A 303 -11.79 33.72 -4.38
N THR A 304 -12.72 34.64 -4.54
CA THR A 304 -12.58 36.07 -4.17
C THR A 304 -12.78 36.28 -2.67
N ARG A 305 -13.52 35.42 -2.00
CA ARG A 305 -13.77 35.41 -0.58
C ARG A 305 -13.99 33.98 -0.05
N PRO A 306 -13.78 33.70 1.24
CA PRO A 306 -13.98 32.39 1.82
C PRO A 306 -15.42 31.88 1.69
N ILE A 307 -15.56 30.55 1.68
CA ILE A 307 -16.85 29.86 1.80
C ILE A 307 -16.88 29.16 3.15
N GLU A 308 -17.98 29.32 3.88
CA GLU A 308 -18.14 28.82 5.24
C GLU A 308 -19.28 27.82 5.34
N GLY A 309 -19.11 26.83 6.23
CA GLY A 309 -20.09 25.81 6.57
C GLY A 309 -19.95 24.54 5.72
N ARG A 310 -20.09 23.38 6.40
CA ARG A 310 -19.86 22.05 5.82
C ARG A 310 -20.58 21.83 4.51
N ASP A 311 -21.88 22.07 4.45
CA ASP A 311 -22.69 21.75 3.26
C ASP A 311 -22.25 22.54 2.03
N ARG A 312 -21.93 23.83 2.21
CA ARG A 312 -21.47 24.68 1.11
C ARG A 312 -20.06 24.29 0.66
N VAL A 313 -19.16 24.06 1.60
CA VAL A 313 -17.77 23.66 1.31
C VAL A 313 -17.75 22.29 0.62
N MET A 314 -18.54 21.33 1.12
CA MET A 314 -18.70 20.01 0.51
C MET A 314 -19.16 20.10 -0.95
N GLN A 315 -20.14 20.93 -1.24
CA GLN A 315 -20.67 21.12 -2.59
C GLN A 315 -19.65 21.77 -3.53
N VAL A 316 -18.92 22.79 -3.06
CA VAL A 316 -17.86 23.44 -3.83
C VAL A 316 -16.72 22.47 -4.11
N MET A 317 -16.29 21.71 -3.11
CA MET A 317 -15.20 20.74 -3.26
C MET A 317 -15.57 19.57 -4.17
N GLY A 318 -16.79 19.04 -4.07
CA GLY A 318 -17.30 18.02 -4.98
C GLY A 318 -17.32 18.51 -6.43
N THR A 319 -17.80 19.73 -6.68
CA THR A 319 -17.81 20.34 -8.01
C THR A 319 -16.39 20.62 -8.52
N ALA A 320 -15.49 21.12 -7.65
CA ALA A 320 -14.09 21.39 -8.00
C ALA A 320 -13.34 20.10 -8.36
N SER A 321 -13.54 19.02 -7.60
CA SER A 321 -12.92 17.72 -7.86
C SER A 321 -13.31 17.15 -9.23
N ALA A 322 -14.51 17.42 -9.70
CA ALA A 322 -15.01 17.00 -11.00
C ALA A 322 -14.44 17.81 -12.21
N ILE A 323 -13.80 18.95 -11.95
CA ILE A 323 -13.10 19.73 -13.00
C ILE A 323 -11.74 19.10 -13.33
N TYR A 324 -11.07 18.50 -12.34
CA TYR A 324 -9.79 17.84 -12.58
C TYR A 324 -10.01 16.54 -13.38
N GLU A 325 -9.24 16.36 -14.44
CA GLU A 325 -9.14 15.11 -15.20
C GLU A 325 -8.33 14.08 -14.42
N SER A 326 -7.19 14.53 -13.83
CA SER A 326 -6.39 13.78 -12.87
C SER A 326 -5.92 14.70 -11.75
N LEU A 327 -5.69 14.17 -10.54
CA LEU A 327 -5.04 14.89 -9.44
C LEU A 327 -4.23 13.90 -8.64
N VAL A 328 -2.96 14.23 -8.40
CA VAL A 328 -2.02 13.42 -7.62
C VAL A 328 -1.39 14.31 -6.55
N PHE A 329 -1.43 13.87 -5.29
CA PHE A 329 -0.68 14.49 -4.21
C PHE A 329 0.76 14.02 -4.30
N THR A 330 1.70 14.97 -4.44
CA THR A 330 3.12 14.69 -4.69
C THR A 330 3.96 14.72 -3.42
N HIS A 331 3.59 15.54 -2.44
CA HIS A 331 4.27 15.64 -1.14
C HIS A 331 3.27 15.97 -0.05
N GLU A 332 3.53 15.44 1.14
CA GLU A 332 2.77 15.73 2.35
C GLU A 332 3.73 16.05 3.50
N ALA A 333 3.40 17.04 4.31
CA ALA A 333 4.11 17.36 5.55
C ALA A 333 3.11 17.84 6.60
N SER A 334 3.28 17.45 7.85
CA SER A 334 2.44 17.89 8.97
C SER A 334 3.27 18.66 10.00
N ALA A 335 2.66 19.72 10.57
CA ALA A 335 3.24 20.52 11.62
C ALA A 335 2.15 20.92 12.63
N GLY A 336 2.04 20.19 13.73
CA GLY A 336 0.96 20.35 14.71
C GLY A 336 -0.41 20.09 14.05
N PRO A 337 -1.40 21.00 14.20
CA PRO A 337 -2.74 20.82 13.62
C PRO A 337 -2.80 21.07 12.10
N ARG A 338 -1.67 21.38 11.46
CA ARG A 338 -1.63 21.72 10.03
C ARG A 338 -1.01 20.61 9.21
N THR A 339 -1.66 20.27 8.08
CA THR A 339 -1.16 19.38 7.03
C THR A 339 -0.97 20.18 5.75
N TYR A 340 0.17 20.02 5.10
CA TYR A 340 0.56 20.66 3.84
C TYR A 340 0.62 19.59 2.76
N LEU A 341 -0.15 19.75 1.70
CA LEU A 341 -0.28 18.80 0.60
C LEU A 341 0.14 19.50 -0.70
N GLU A 342 1.26 19.12 -1.28
CA GLU A 342 1.57 19.50 -2.66
C GLU A 342 0.88 18.57 -3.64
N TRP A 343 0.40 19.10 -4.76
CA TRP A 343 -0.30 18.32 -5.76
C TRP A 343 -0.08 18.82 -7.18
N GLU A 344 -0.21 17.90 -8.11
CA GLU A 344 -0.26 18.16 -9.55
C GLU A 344 -1.54 17.58 -10.13
N ALA A 345 -2.18 18.30 -11.03
CA ALA A 345 -3.43 17.90 -11.67
C ALA A 345 -3.42 18.25 -13.16
N THR A 346 -4.28 17.58 -13.92
CA THR A 346 -4.64 17.98 -15.28
C THR A 346 -6.10 18.43 -15.31
N ALA A 347 -6.41 19.42 -16.11
CA ALA A 347 -7.73 19.95 -16.34
C ALA A 347 -7.85 20.54 -17.76
N PHE A 348 -9.04 20.72 -18.26
CA PHE A 348 -9.32 21.46 -19.51
C PHE A 348 -8.58 20.95 -20.76
N GLY A 349 -8.51 19.61 -20.93
CA GLY A 349 -7.84 19.00 -22.09
C GLY A 349 -6.33 18.82 -21.91
N GLY A 350 -5.90 18.39 -20.71
CA GLY A 350 -4.50 18.05 -20.41
C GLY A 350 -3.66 19.24 -19.89
N MET A 351 -4.30 20.36 -19.54
CA MET A 351 -3.61 21.52 -18.94
C MET A 351 -3.11 21.18 -17.55
N VAL A 352 -1.81 21.34 -17.30
CA VAL A 352 -1.19 21.08 -16.01
C VAL A 352 -1.47 22.23 -15.02
N VAL A 353 -2.04 21.87 -13.88
CA VAL A 353 -2.28 22.77 -12.74
C VAL A 353 -1.57 22.17 -11.53
N ARG A 354 -0.87 23.00 -10.78
CA ARG A 354 -0.17 22.61 -9.55
C ARG A 354 -0.66 23.44 -8.38
N GLY A 355 -0.47 22.91 -7.18
CA GLY A 355 -0.84 23.69 -6.01
C GLY A 355 -0.35 23.12 -4.70
N VAL A 356 -0.70 23.88 -3.66
CA VAL A 356 -0.51 23.47 -2.26
C VAL A 356 -1.86 23.64 -1.55
N THR A 357 -2.25 22.64 -0.82
CA THR A 357 -3.39 22.71 0.11
C THR A 357 -2.85 22.71 1.54
N VAL A 358 -3.30 23.64 2.35
CA VAL A 358 -3.02 23.68 3.79
C VAL A 358 -4.31 23.38 4.52
N LEU A 359 -4.35 22.24 5.20
CA LEU A 359 -5.48 21.84 6.04
C LEU A 359 -5.15 22.19 7.48
N THR A 360 -6.11 22.76 8.21
CA THR A 360 -6.03 22.89 9.67
C THR A 360 -7.11 21.98 10.28
N LYS A 361 -6.71 21.13 11.22
CA LYS A 361 -7.59 20.15 11.87
C LYS A 361 -7.86 20.53 13.33
N ASP A 362 -9.04 20.16 13.82
CA ASP A 362 -9.37 20.22 15.23
C ASP A 362 -8.78 19.03 16.02
N ALA A 363 -9.11 18.96 17.31
CA ALA A 363 -8.66 17.88 18.19
C ALA A 363 -9.22 16.48 17.80
N ASP A 364 -10.35 16.45 17.08
CA ASP A 364 -10.99 15.23 16.62
C ASP A 364 -10.47 14.81 15.21
N GLY A 365 -9.52 15.58 14.65
CA GLY A 365 -8.92 15.33 13.34
C GLY A 365 -9.76 15.80 12.16
N ARG A 366 -10.87 16.53 12.38
CA ARG A 366 -11.70 17.10 11.32
C ARG A 366 -11.11 18.40 10.80
N VAL A 367 -11.26 18.64 9.52
CA VAL A 367 -10.77 19.86 8.86
C VAL A 367 -11.68 21.03 9.23
N VAL A 368 -11.14 22.01 9.96
CA VAL A 368 -11.81 23.29 10.29
C VAL A 368 -11.44 24.39 9.29
N ARG A 369 -10.34 24.26 8.56
CA ARG A 369 -9.94 25.20 7.53
C ARG A 369 -9.16 24.49 6.44
N ALA A 370 -9.54 24.77 5.19
CA ALA A 370 -8.81 24.35 4.00
C ALA A 370 -8.38 25.59 3.20
N ALA A 371 -7.07 25.80 3.00
CA ALA A 371 -6.52 26.87 2.17
C ALA A 371 -5.82 26.27 0.94
N ILE A 372 -6.32 26.56 -0.27
CA ILE A 372 -5.86 25.93 -1.51
C ILE A 372 -5.24 26.98 -2.43
N HIS A 373 -3.98 26.79 -2.79
CA HIS A 373 -3.19 27.67 -3.62
C HIS A 373 -2.88 27.03 -4.97
N HIS A 374 -3.50 27.53 -6.04
CA HIS A 374 -3.31 27.04 -7.40
C HIS A 374 -2.21 27.84 -8.13
N ARG A 375 -1.47 27.17 -8.98
CA ARG A 375 -0.51 27.77 -9.92
C ARG A 375 -0.56 27.07 -11.30
N PRO A 376 -0.33 27.76 -12.42
CA PRO A 376 -0.09 29.21 -12.56
C PRO A 376 -1.38 30.02 -12.39
N LEU A 377 -1.25 31.35 -12.21
CA LEU A 377 -2.38 32.26 -11.95
C LEU A 377 -3.46 32.19 -13.03
N TRP A 378 -3.09 32.14 -14.29
CA TRP A 378 -4.06 32.06 -15.40
C TRP A 378 -4.90 30.78 -15.36
N ALA A 379 -4.33 29.64 -14.91
CA ALA A 379 -5.07 28.40 -14.72
C ALA A 379 -6.03 28.51 -13.54
N ALA A 380 -5.64 29.18 -12.45
CA ALA A 380 -6.50 29.46 -11.32
C ALA A 380 -7.70 30.32 -11.71
N LEU A 381 -7.51 31.38 -12.52
CA LEU A 381 -8.59 32.22 -13.01
C LEU A 381 -9.56 31.46 -13.92
N ARG A 382 -9.05 30.61 -14.82
CA ARG A 382 -9.88 29.76 -15.66
C ARG A 382 -10.69 28.76 -14.83
N PHE A 383 -10.04 28.14 -13.83
CA PHE A 383 -10.68 27.22 -12.91
C PHE A 383 -11.81 27.88 -12.12
N SER A 384 -11.56 29.11 -11.62
CA SER A 384 -12.57 29.92 -10.92
C SER A 384 -13.80 30.18 -11.77
N SER A 385 -13.61 30.60 -13.01
CA SER A 385 -14.71 30.86 -13.96
C SER A 385 -15.54 29.61 -14.24
N GLU A 386 -14.89 28.48 -14.49
CA GLU A 386 -15.58 27.20 -14.72
C GLU A 386 -16.34 26.74 -13.47
N LEU A 387 -15.72 26.85 -12.29
CA LEU A 387 -16.32 26.47 -11.01
C LEU A 387 -17.57 27.35 -10.73
N GLY A 388 -17.48 28.67 -10.95
CA GLY A 388 -18.59 29.58 -10.79
C GLY A 388 -19.76 29.28 -11.74
N GLN A 389 -19.48 28.90 -13.00
CA GLN A 389 -20.50 28.47 -13.94
C GLN A 389 -21.23 27.21 -13.48
N ARG A 390 -20.50 26.20 -12.99
CA ARG A 390 -21.09 24.93 -12.51
C ARG A 390 -21.90 25.10 -11.23
N LEU A 391 -21.56 26.09 -10.40
CA LEU A 391 -22.24 26.38 -9.14
C LEU A 391 -23.30 27.48 -9.25
N THR A 392 -23.66 27.90 -10.47
CA THR A 392 -24.69 28.93 -10.69
C THR A 392 -26.01 28.53 -10.01
N GLY A 393 -26.57 29.45 -9.20
CA GLY A 393 -27.78 29.22 -8.44
C GLY A 393 -27.62 28.46 -7.12
N THR A 394 -26.41 28.02 -6.81
CA THR A 394 -26.09 27.27 -5.57
C THR A 394 -25.14 28.05 -4.65
N VAL A 395 -24.12 28.68 -5.22
CA VAL A 395 -23.16 29.54 -4.54
C VAL A 395 -23.18 30.90 -5.23
N ASP A 396 -23.12 31.96 -4.43
CA ASP A 396 -23.17 33.34 -4.91
C ASP A 396 -22.03 33.62 -5.90
N ALA A 397 -22.37 34.17 -7.07
CA ALA A 397 -21.41 34.46 -8.14
C ALA A 397 -20.24 35.37 -7.68
N GLU A 398 -20.47 36.19 -6.64
CA GLU A 398 -19.44 37.05 -6.06
C GLU A 398 -18.27 36.30 -5.41
N HIS A 399 -18.39 35.00 -5.16
CA HIS A 399 -17.29 34.16 -4.66
C HIS A 399 -16.27 33.79 -5.74
N PHE A 400 -16.58 34.01 -7.01
CA PHE A 400 -15.73 33.56 -8.13
C PHE A 400 -15.23 34.76 -8.93
N TYR A 401 -14.03 34.61 -9.51
CA TYR A 401 -13.56 35.56 -10.52
C TYR A 401 -14.38 35.41 -11.80
N GLY A 402 -14.86 36.51 -12.33
CA GLY A 402 -15.58 36.53 -13.61
C GLY A 402 -14.72 36.03 -14.76
N PRO A 403 -15.33 35.80 -15.95
CA PRO A 403 -14.56 35.39 -17.11
C PRO A 403 -13.46 36.44 -17.33
N ALA A 404 -12.19 36.00 -17.24
CA ALA A 404 -11.07 36.83 -17.64
C ALA A 404 -11.33 37.19 -19.12
N GLU A 405 -11.47 38.47 -19.44
CA GLU A 405 -11.39 38.93 -20.82
C GLU A 405 -10.08 38.37 -21.35
N ALA A 406 -10.20 37.43 -22.30
CA ALA A 406 -9.08 36.73 -22.86
C ALA A 406 -8.19 37.66 -23.60
N ASN A 407 -7.22 38.23 -22.93
CA ASN A 407 -6.11 38.94 -23.56
C ASN A 407 -5.05 37.90 -23.97
N GLU A 408 -5.38 37.11 -25.04
CA GLU A 408 -4.49 36.11 -25.64
C GLU A 408 -3.19 36.76 -26.21
N GLU A 409 -3.12 38.06 -26.31
CA GLU A 409 -1.92 38.77 -26.80
C GLU A 409 -0.85 39.02 -25.74
N ALA A 410 -1.11 38.85 -24.45
CA ALA A 410 -0.14 39.10 -23.38
C ALA A 410 0.66 37.86 -22.96
N LEU A 411 0.45 36.69 -23.61
CA LEU A 411 1.08 35.40 -23.27
C LEU A 411 1.94 34.82 -24.39
N ARG A 412 2.36 35.64 -25.37
CA ARG A 412 3.37 35.26 -26.35
C ARG A 412 4.75 35.80 -26.03
#